data_7735cb3b7e2fc09f4d9788a85eaf4b51
#
_entry.id   7735cb3b7e2fc09f4d9788a85eaf4b51
#
_cell.length_a   1.000
_cell.length_b   1.000
_cell.length_c   1.000
_cell.angle_alpha   90.00
_cell.angle_beta   90.00
_cell.angle_gamma   90.00
#
_symmetry.space_group_name_H-M   'P 1'
#
loop_
_entity.id
_entity.type
_entity.pdbx_description
1 polymer ?
#
loop_
_entity_poly.entity_id
_entity_poly.type
_entity_poly.pdbx_seq_one_letter_code
_entity_poly.pdbx_strand_id
1 'polypeptide(L)'
;MLDLSKDYVNIFDNIDGFFIIDTDEKIVYMADNLIKQMNHKSLDDVVGKSIRDIIPTNNAYKILRTGEKQIGEMYFVEGYTIVSNGYPIYKDGNLIGAFEYDVFADIGFVEEFLEHVDTLGNTNPPHLKRTYSEHIKAKYSIDDIKGSSAVIKNMKKDIRIAAKSPSTVMITGETGSGKELVAHSIHKLSQRSLFNFVSLNCAAIPNES
;
A
#
# COMPACT_ATOMS: atom_id res chain seq x y z
N MET A 1 -26.78 -16.05 -8.47
CA MET A 1 -25.49 -16.76 -8.64
C MET A 1 -24.82 -16.13 -9.85
N LEU A 2 -23.60 -15.62 -9.70
CA LEU A 2 -22.79 -15.13 -10.81
C LEU A 2 -22.30 -16.35 -11.62
N ASP A 3 -22.72 -16.41 -12.87
CA ASP A 3 -22.23 -17.41 -13.83
C ASP A 3 -21.32 -16.68 -14.82
N LEU A 4 -20.02 -16.84 -14.60
CA LEU A 4 -19.00 -16.33 -15.51
C LEU A 4 -18.75 -17.43 -16.54
N SER A 5 -19.18 -17.20 -17.78
CA SER A 5 -18.83 -18.13 -18.86
C SER A 5 -17.30 -18.20 -19.03
N LYS A 6 -16.78 -19.38 -19.37
CA LYS A 6 -15.33 -19.61 -19.53
C LYS A 6 -14.64 -18.61 -20.47
N ASP A 7 -15.36 -18.03 -21.40
CA ASP A 7 -14.79 -17.10 -22.39
C ASP A 7 -14.47 -15.71 -21.79
N TYR A 8 -15.14 -15.31 -20.70
CA TYR A 8 -14.84 -14.04 -20.02
C TYR A 8 -13.74 -14.18 -18.97
N VAL A 9 -13.51 -15.38 -18.42
CA VAL A 9 -12.49 -15.65 -17.40
C VAL A 9 -11.09 -15.27 -17.90
N ASN A 10 -10.75 -15.64 -19.14
CA ASN A 10 -9.46 -15.34 -19.72
C ASN A 10 -9.16 -13.83 -19.87
N ILE A 11 -10.19 -12.99 -19.90
CA ILE A 11 -10.01 -11.53 -19.94
C ILE A 11 -9.54 -11.02 -18.59
N PHE A 12 -10.10 -11.54 -17.51
CA PHE A 12 -9.79 -11.11 -16.15
C PHE A 12 -8.42 -11.59 -15.67
N ASP A 13 -7.90 -12.70 -16.22
CA ASP A 13 -6.56 -13.19 -15.91
C ASP A 13 -5.43 -12.24 -16.33
N ASN A 14 -5.72 -11.30 -17.22
CA ASN A 14 -4.78 -10.27 -17.66
C ASN A 14 -4.90 -8.97 -16.84
N ILE A 15 -5.79 -8.92 -15.85
CA ILE A 15 -5.95 -7.76 -14.95
C ILE A 15 -5.22 -8.08 -13.65
N ASP A 16 -4.28 -7.23 -13.27
CA ASP A 16 -3.53 -7.42 -12.05
C ASP A 16 -4.42 -7.33 -10.80
N GLY A 17 -4.23 -8.26 -9.87
CA GLY A 17 -4.92 -8.30 -8.60
C GLY A 17 -6.44 -8.44 -8.69
N PHE A 18 -6.99 -8.93 -9.83
CA PHE A 18 -8.43 -8.99 -10.02
C PHE A 18 -9.08 -10.14 -9.24
N PHE A 19 -10.14 -9.82 -8.51
CA PHE A 19 -11.01 -10.83 -7.89
C PHE A 19 -12.46 -10.37 -7.81
N ILE A 20 -13.36 -11.33 -7.63
CA ILE A 20 -14.80 -11.14 -7.41
C ILE A 20 -15.20 -11.86 -6.13
N ILE A 21 -16.00 -11.19 -5.30
CA ILE A 21 -16.61 -11.77 -4.10
C ILE A 21 -18.13 -11.68 -4.18
N ASP A 22 -18.80 -12.62 -3.53
CA ASP A 22 -20.25 -12.57 -3.32
C ASP A 22 -20.61 -11.69 -2.10
N THR A 23 -21.91 -11.63 -1.76
CA THR A 23 -22.43 -10.87 -0.62
C THR A 23 -22.01 -11.43 0.74
N ASP A 24 -21.53 -12.66 0.80
CA ASP A 24 -20.99 -13.31 2.01
C ASP A 24 -19.46 -13.17 2.13
N GLU A 25 -18.85 -12.26 1.36
CA GLU A 25 -17.41 -12.03 1.28
C GLU A 25 -16.62 -13.26 0.76
N LYS A 26 -17.29 -14.21 0.10
CA LYS A 26 -16.64 -15.40 -0.45
C LYS A 26 -16.14 -15.15 -1.86
N ILE A 27 -14.95 -15.66 -2.15
CA ILE A 27 -14.33 -15.55 -3.48
C ILE A 27 -15.13 -16.37 -4.47
N VAL A 28 -15.61 -15.71 -5.52
CA VAL A 28 -16.28 -16.31 -6.68
C VAL A 28 -15.28 -16.52 -7.81
N TYR A 29 -14.34 -15.60 -7.95
CA TYR A 29 -13.27 -15.63 -8.92
C TYR A 29 -12.05 -14.87 -8.41
N MET A 30 -10.86 -15.33 -8.80
CA MET A 30 -9.59 -14.66 -8.55
C MET A 30 -8.67 -14.93 -9.74
N ALA A 31 -8.01 -13.89 -10.25
CA ALA A 31 -7.10 -14.01 -11.39
C ALA A 31 -5.86 -14.85 -11.04
N ASP A 32 -5.34 -15.57 -12.02
CA ASP A 32 -4.25 -16.52 -11.88
C ASP A 32 -2.96 -15.87 -11.31
N ASN A 33 -2.69 -14.62 -11.69
CA ASN A 33 -1.55 -13.86 -11.18
C ASN A 33 -1.67 -13.62 -9.67
N LEU A 34 -2.87 -13.24 -9.18
CA LEU A 34 -3.12 -13.02 -7.76
C LEU A 34 -3.12 -14.34 -6.96
N ILE A 35 -3.68 -15.42 -7.51
CA ILE A 35 -3.64 -16.75 -6.90
C ILE A 35 -2.20 -17.19 -6.62
N LYS A 36 -1.32 -17.04 -7.61
CA LYS A 36 0.10 -17.38 -7.49
C LYS A 36 0.83 -16.48 -6.50
N GLN A 37 0.52 -15.18 -6.49
CA GLN A 37 1.06 -14.22 -5.52
C GLN A 37 0.65 -14.59 -4.08
N MET A 38 -0.56 -15.12 -3.89
CA MET A 38 -1.05 -15.60 -2.59
C MET A 38 -0.58 -17.04 -2.26
N ASN A 39 0.43 -17.56 -2.95
CA ASN A 39 0.98 -18.90 -2.75
C ASN A 39 -0.04 -20.05 -2.89
N HIS A 40 -1.10 -19.86 -3.67
CA HIS A 40 -2.06 -20.90 -4.05
C HIS A 40 -1.77 -21.46 -5.44
N LYS A 41 -2.26 -22.68 -5.73
CA LYS A 41 -1.94 -23.39 -6.98
C LYS A 41 -2.97 -23.15 -8.07
N SER A 42 -4.23 -22.97 -7.68
CA SER A 42 -5.35 -22.87 -8.62
C SER A 42 -6.53 -22.10 -8.01
N LEU A 43 -7.48 -21.75 -8.87
CA LEU A 43 -8.74 -21.09 -8.46
C LEU A 43 -9.53 -21.97 -7.47
N ASP A 44 -9.51 -23.30 -7.63
CA ASP A 44 -10.21 -24.24 -6.74
C ASP A 44 -9.69 -24.17 -5.29
N ASP A 45 -8.45 -23.72 -5.09
CA ASP A 45 -7.87 -23.57 -3.76
C ASP A 45 -8.45 -22.37 -2.99
N VAL A 46 -9.04 -21.39 -3.67
CA VAL A 46 -9.49 -20.12 -3.08
C VAL A 46 -10.99 -19.87 -3.21
N VAL A 47 -11.67 -20.41 -4.23
CA VAL A 47 -13.11 -20.25 -4.44
C VAL A 47 -13.91 -20.74 -3.22
N GLY A 48 -14.90 -19.96 -2.82
CA GLY A 48 -15.77 -20.22 -1.66
C GLY A 48 -15.14 -19.91 -0.30
N LYS A 49 -13.84 -19.58 -0.24
CA LYS A 49 -13.20 -19.08 0.98
C LYS A 49 -13.48 -17.60 1.16
N SER A 50 -13.43 -17.11 2.40
CA SER A 50 -13.51 -15.67 2.65
C SER A 50 -12.31 -14.96 2.06
N ILE A 51 -12.53 -13.79 1.44
CA ILE A 51 -11.44 -12.94 0.95
C ILE A 51 -10.48 -12.56 2.08
N ARG A 52 -10.97 -12.43 3.31
CA ARG A 52 -10.14 -12.10 4.48
C ARG A 52 -9.22 -13.24 4.93
N ASP A 53 -9.56 -14.48 4.60
CA ASP A 53 -8.68 -15.62 4.88
C ASP A 53 -7.49 -15.65 3.91
N ILE A 54 -7.67 -15.09 2.71
CA ILE A 54 -6.66 -15.04 1.65
C ILE A 54 -5.88 -13.73 1.69
N ILE A 55 -6.58 -12.59 1.83
CA ILE A 55 -6.00 -11.24 1.91
C ILE A 55 -6.55 -10.52 3.15
N PRO A 56 -5.98 -10.75 4.34
CA PRO A 56 -6.52 -10.24 5.60
C PRO A 56 -6.64 -8.72 5.69
N THR A 57 -5.81 -8.00 4.94
CA THR A 57 -5.77 -6.53 4.92
C THR A 57 -6.70 -5.91 3.88
N ASN A 58 -7.38 -6.73 3.06
CA ASN A 58 -8.31 -6.25 2.04
C ASN A 58 -9.58 -5.66 2.66
N ASN A 59 -10.09 -4.60 2.05
CA ASN A 59 -11.23 -3.81 2.51
C ASN A 59 -12.48 -3.93 1.63
N ALA A 60 -12.54 -4.84 0.66
CA ALA A 60 -13.67 -5.01 -0.26
C ALA A 60 -15.04 -5.21 0.44
N TYR A 61 -15.03 -5.70 1.68
CA TYR A 61 -16.24 -5.81 2.51
C TYR A 61 -16.98 -4.47 2.70
N LYS A 62 -16.26 -3.35 2.66
CA LYS A 62 -16.87 -2.02 2.76
C LYS A 62 -17.81 -1.76 1.60
N ILE A 63 -17.46 -2.23 0.38
CA ILE A 63 -18.30 -2.10 -0.82
C ILE A 63 -19.63 -2.83 -0.61
N LEU A 64 -19.57 -4.03 -0.04
CA LEU A 64 -20.78 -4.82 0.24
C LEU A 64 -21.69 -4.16 1.27
N ARG A 65 -21.12 -3.43 2.24
CA ARG A 65 -21.88 -2.73 3.27
C ARG A 65 -22.50 -1.43 2.80
N THR A 66 -21.77 -0.67 1.99
CA THR A 66 -22.19 0.67 1.56
C THR A 66 -22.89 0.67 0.23
N GLY A 67 -22.64 -0.31 -0.62
CA GLY A 67 -23.04 -0.32 -2.03
C GLY A 67 -22.28 0.72 -2.89
N GLU A 68 -21.24 1.34 -2.35
CA GLU A 68 -20.45 2.38 -2.99
C GLU A 68 -19.12 1.84 -3.49
N LYS A 69 -18.64 2.40 -4.59
CA LYS A 69 -17.30 2.09 -5.11
C LYS A 69 -16.21 2.62 -4.17
N GLN A 70 -15.10 1.91 -4.12
CA GLN A 70 -13.88 2.34 -3.44
C GLN A 70 -12.79 2.59 -4.48
N ILE A 71 -12.13 3.74 -4.40
CA ILE A 71 -11.12 4.17 -5.37
C ILE A 71 -9.84 4.52 -4.63
N GLY A 72 -8.74 3.91 -5.07
CA GLY A 72 -7.41 4.17 -4.49
C GLY A 72 -7.27 3.64 -3.05
N GLU A 73 -8.02 2.59 -2.68
CA GLU A 73 -7.84 1.92 -1.39
C GLU A 73 -6.47 1.23 -1.37
N MET A 74 -5.82 1.32 -0.21
CA MET A 74 -4.51 0.71 -0.02
C MET A 74 -4.61 -0.47 0.93
N TYR A 75 -3.96 -1.57 0.57
CA TYR A 75 -3.79 -2.72 1.46
C TYR A 75 -2.39 -3.33 1.31
N PHE A 76 -2.02 -4.20 2.22
CA PHE A 76 -0.68 -4.77 2.28
C PHE A 76 -0.74 -6.26 2.01
N VAL A 77 0.08 -6.72 1.06
CA VAL A 77 0.22 -8.14 0.72
C VAL A 77 1.70 -8.46 0.62
N GLU A 78 2.16 -9.44 1.40
CA GLU A 78 3.54 -9.99 1.36
C GLU A 78 4.66 -8.94 1.28
N GLY A 79 4.46 -7.79 1.89
CA GLY A 79 5.47 -6.73 1.91
C GLY A 79 5.28 -5.65 0.85
N TYR A 80 4.30 -5.79 -0.03
CA TYR A 80 3.95 -4.79 -1.04
C TYR A 80 2.76 -3.95 -0.60
N THR A 81 2.79 -2.67 -0.93
CA THR A 81 1.63 -1.79 -0.82
C THR A 81 0.89 -1.80 -2.15
N ILE A 82 -0.31 -2.35 -2.13
CA ILE A 82 -1.20 -2.43 -3.28
C ILE A 82 -2.15 -1.24 -3.24
N VAL A 83 -2.39 -0.63 -4.39
CA VAL A 83 -3.44 0.38 -4.58
C VAL A 83 -4.49 -0.22 -5.50
N SER A 84 -5.72 -0.31 -5.02
CA SER A 84 -6.80 -0.97 -5.74
C SER A 84 -8.02 -0.08 -5.95
N ASN A 85 -8.83 -0.46 -6.91
CA ASN A 85 -10.18 0.07 -7.11
C ASN A 85 -11.20 -1.05 -6.99
N GLY A 86 -12.24 -0.81 -6.21
CA GLY A 86 -13.31 -1.78 -6.01
C GLY A 86 -14.69 -1.22 -6.36
N TYR A 87 -15.55 -2.08 -6.88
CA TYR A 87 -16.87 -1.72 -7.38
C TYR A 87 -17.93 -2.73 -6.96
N PRO A 88 -19.15 -2.27 -6.60
CA PRO A 88 -20.28 -3.15 -6.36
C PRO A 88 -20.80 -3.75 -7.67
N ILE A 89 -21.27 -4.99 -7.60
CA ILE A 89 -21.94 -5.68 -8.69
C ILE A 89 -23.43 -5.74 -8.38
N TYR A 90 -24.23 -5.16 -9.28
CA TYR A 90 -25.69 -5.18 -9.17
C TYR A 90 -26.32 -6.05 -10.25
N LYS A 91 -27.38 -6.78 -9.90
CA LYS A 91 -28.25 -7.49 -10.81
C LYS A 91 -29.70 -7.18 -10.45
N ASP A 92 -30.45 -6.70 -11.41
CA ASP A 92 -31.88 -6.32 -11.22
C ASP A 92 -32.09 -5.38 -10.01
N GLY A 93 -31.15 -4.44 -9.81
CA GLY A 93 -31.17 -3.49 -8.70
C GLY A 93 -30.69 -4.03 -7.34
N ASN A 94 -30.40 -5.31 -7.23
CA ASN A 94 -29.92 -5.92 -6.01
C ASN A 94 -28.39 -6.06 -6.04
N LEU A 95 -27.73 -5.73 -4.93
CA LEU A 95 -26.30 -5.97 -4.74
C LEU A 95 -26.08 -7.48 -4.66
N ILE A 96 -25.23 -8.03 -5.55
CA ILE A 96 -24.97 -9.46 -5.64
C ILE A 96 -23.49 -9.80 -5.38
N GLY A 97 -22.64 -8.81 -5.18
CA GLY A 97 -21.22 -8.98 -4.92
C GLY A 97 -20.43 -7.72 -5.18
N ALA A 98 -19.12 -7.86 -5.19
CA ALA A 98 -18.17 -6.81 -5.54
C ALA A 98 -17.00 -7.40 -6.32
N PHE A 99 -16.34 -6.56 -7.12
CA PHE A 99 -15.05 -6.89 -7.71
C PHE A 99 -14.03 -5.81 -7.37
N GLU A 100 -12.78 -6.22 -7.34
CA GLU A 100 -11.64 -5.34 -7.12
C GLU A 100 -10.52 -5.70 -8.08
N TYR A 101 -9.69 -4.72 -8.41
CA TYR A 101 -8.47 -4.91 -9.20
C TYR A 101 -7.39 -3.93 -8.76
N ASP A 102 -6.13 -4.32 -8.94
CA ASP A 102 -5.01 -3.49 -8.60
C ASP A 102 -4.78 -2.44 -9.68
N VAL A 103 -4.65 -1.19 -9.24
CA VAL A 103 -4.21 -0.08 -10.10
C VAL A 103 -2.70 -0.07 -10.17
N PHE A 104 -2.06 -0.36 -9.01
CA PHE A 104 -0.63 -0.52 -8.88
C PHE A 104 -0.34 -1.66 -7.91
N ALA A 105 0.35 -2.68 -8.39
CA ALA A 105 0.78 -3.83 -7.59
C ALA A 105 2.05 -3.53 -6.76
N ASP A 106 2.70 -2.39 -6.97
CA ASP A 106 3.79 -1.86 -6.17
C ASP A 106 3.81 -0.34 -6.30
N ILE A 107 3.77 0.34 -5.15
CA ILE A 107 3.82 1.81 -5.13
C ILE A 107 5.17 2.35 -5.65
N GLY A 108 6.23 1.53 -5.64
CA GLY A 108 7.52 1.85 -6.25
C GLY A 108 7.41 2.10 -7.76
N PHE A 109 6.54 1.38 -8.45
CA PHE A 109 6.27 1.56 -9.88
C PHE A 109 5.61 2.92 -10.17
N VAL A 110 4.80 3.44 -9.23
CA VAL A 110 4.18 4.78 -9.37
C VAL A 110 5.25 5.86 -9.45
N GLU A 111 6.33 5.73 -8.71
CA GLU A 111 7.43 6.70 -8.71
C GLU A 111 8.17 6.69 -10.04
N GLU A 112 8.51 5.51 -10.55
CA GLU A 112 9.15 5.35 -11.85
C GLU A 112 8.24 5.87 -12.98
N PHE A 113 6.94 5.58 -12.90
CA PHE A 113 5.93 6.08 -13.82
C PHE A 113 5.84 7.62 -13.79
N LEU A 114 5.80 8.23 -12.61
CA LEU A 114 5.75 9.69 -12.45
C LEU A 114 7.03 10.37 -12.94
N GLU A 115 8.20 9.78 -12.68
CA GLU A 115 9.48 10.25 -13.25
C GLU A 115 9.45 10.17 -14.78
N HIS A 116 8.89 9.11 -15.34
CA HIS A 116 8.74 8.97 -16.78
C HIS A 116 7.78 10.00 -17.38
N VAL A 117 6.65 10.28 -16.72
CA VAL A 117 5.70 11.32 -17.13
C VAL A 117 6.33 12.71 -17.07
N ASP A 118 7.17 13.01 -16.06
CA ASP A 118 7.89 14.28 -15.96
C ASP A 118 8.91 14.44 -17.10
N THR A 119 9.47 13.37 -17.66
CA THR A 119 10.37 13.42 -18.81
C THR A 119 9.65 13.62 -20.14
N LEU A 120 8.36 13.25 -20.24
CA LEU A 120 7.56 13.37 -21.47
C LEU A 120 7.01 14.77 -21.76
N GLY A 121 7.24 15.75 -20.88
CA GLY A 121 7.00 17.15 -21.19
C GLY A 121 6.07 17.92 -20.26
N ASN A 122 6.22 19.22 -20.30
CA ASN A 122 5.68 20.31 -19.51
C ASN A 122 4.14 20.45 -19.44
N THR A 123 3.37 19.38 -19.53
CA THR A 123 1.89 19.42 -19.57
C THR A 123 1.22 18.88 -18.31
N ASN A 124 1.99 18.66 -17.24
CA ASN A 124 1.41 18.20 -15.98
C ASN A 124 0.52 19.28 -15.35
N PRO A 125 -0.78 19.00 -15.13
CA PRO A 125 -1.63 19.94 -14.43
C PRO A 125 -1.09 20.19 -13.01
N PRO A 126 -1.08 21.45 -12.54
CA PRO A 126 -0.43 21.85 -11.28
C PRO A 126 -0.88 21.09 -10.03
N HIS A 127 -2.02 20.42 -10.08
CA HIS A 127 -2.60 19.68 -8.96
C HIS A 127 -2.05 18.25 -8.80
N LEU A 128 -1.41 17.67 -9.84
CA LEU A 128 -0.76 16.35 -9.71
C LEU A 128 0.62 16.44 -9.05
N LYS A 129 1.28 17.60 -9.11
CA LYS A 129 2.59 17.81 -8.47
C LYS A 129 2.57 17.91 -6.95
N ARG A 130 1.40 17.97 -6.31
CA ARG A 130 1.32 18.44 -4.91
C ARG A 130 1.03 17.41 -3.83
N THR A 131 0.65 16.18 -4.14
CA THR A 131 -0.03 15.40 -3.08
C THR A 131 0.63 14.08 -2.68
N TYR A 132 1.47 13.46 -3.47
CA TYR A 132 1.91 12.09 -3.17
C TYR A 132 3.40 11.89 -2.87
N SER A 133 4.34 12.65 -3.45
CA SER A 133 5.77 12.30 -3.34
C SER A 133 6.51 12.91 -2.15
N GLU A 134 6.09 14.06 -1.62
CA GLU A 134 6.87 14.76 -0.58
C GLU A 134 6.62 14.30 0.84
N HIS A 135 5.47 13.69 1.13
CA HIS A 135 5.07 13.32 2.49
C HIS A 135 5.25 11.85 2.84
N ILE A 136 5.57 11.00 1.88
CA ILE A 136 5.54 9.55 2.02
C ILE A 136 6.95 8.93 1.97
N LYS A 137 7.97 9.68 1.57
CA LYS A 137 9.36 9.21 1.51
C LYS A 137 10.21 9.70 2.67
N ALA A 138 11.09 8.83 3.14
CA ALA A 138 12.17 9.27 4.02
C ALA A 138 13.12 10.19 3.23
N LYS A 139 13.05 11.49 3.49
CA LYS A 139 13.80 12.54 2.78
C LYS A 139 15.30 12.46 3.06
N TYR A 140 15.68 12.21 4.30
CA TYR A 140 17.06 12.29 4.78
C TYR A 140 17.69 10.90 4.95
N SER A 141 18.99 10.85 4.72
CA SER A 141 19.83 9.67 4.92
C SER A 141 20.80 9.88 6.09
N ILE A 142 21.48 8.82 6.51
CA ILE A 142 22.50 8.90 7.56
C ILE A 142 23.67 9.86 7.17
N ASP A 143 23.87 10.11 5.89
CA ASP A 143 24.92 10.98 5.37
C ASP A 143 24.56 12.47 5.50
N ASP A 144 23.26 12.77 5.67
CA ASP A 144 22.77 14.12 5.93
C ASP A 144 23.06 14.56 7.37
N ILE A 145 23.31 13.62 8.27
CA ILE A 145 23.74 13.90 9.64
C ILE A 145 25.21 14.31 9.61
N LYS A 146 25.47 15.62 9.68
CA LYS A 146 26.82 16.19 9.64
C LYS A 146 27.48 16.18 11.02
N GLY A 147 28.78 15.98 11.05
CA GLY A 147 29.63 16.02 12.25
C GLY A 147 30.62 14.87 12.32
N SER A 148 31.77 15.14 12.96
CA SER A 148 32.89 14.19 13.13
C SER A 148 33.18 13.83 14.60
N SER A 149 32.43 14.42 15.55
CA SER A 149 32.60 14.16 16.98
C SER A 149 32.32 12.69 17.34
N ALA A 150 32.86 12.25 18.45
CA ALA A 150 32.62 10.89 18.96
C ALA A 150 31.12 10.63 19.21
N VAL A 151 30.37 11.65 19.66
CA VAL A 151 28.92 11.58 19.89
C VAL A 151 28.18 11.29 18.59
N ILE A 152 28.47 12.04 17.51
CA ILE A 152 27.84 11.83 16.19
C ILE A 152 28.18 10.45 15.62
N LYS A 153 29.44 10.02 15.76
CA LYS A 153 29.85 8.68 15.32
C LYS A 153 29.09 7.57 16.06
N ASN A 154 28.95 7.70 17.39
CA ASN A 154 28.20 6.74 18.19
C ASN A 154 26.71 6.75 17.80
N MET A 155 26.09 7.93 17.67
CA MET A 155 24.69 8.04 17.22
C MET A 155 24.47 7.38 15.85
N LYS A 156 25.37 7.56 14.88
CA LYS A 156 25.29 6.87 13.58
C LYS A 156 25.42 5.36 13.71
N LYS A 157 26.17 4.86 14.69
CA LYS A 157 26.24 3.42 14.99
C LYS A 157 24.91 2.92 15.57
N ASP A 158 24.32 3.66 16.51
CA ASP A 158 23.04 3.31 17.12
C ASP A 158 21.89 3.32 16.09
N ILE A 159 21.87 4.28 15.16
CA ILE A 159 20.94 4.31 14.01
C ILE A 159 21.02 3.00 13.21
N ARG A 160 22.23 2.52 12.88
CA ARG A 160 22.40 1.28 12.11
C ARG A 160 21.97 0.03 12.89
N ILE A 161 22.10 0.05 14.21
CA ILE A 161 21.63 -1.03 15.07
C ILE A 161 20.10 -1.02 15.13
N ALA A 162 19.49 0.16 15.38
CA ALA A 162 18.05 0.33 15.45
C ALA A 162 17.35 -0.06 14.13
N ALA A 163 17.94 0.29 13.00
CA ALA A 163 17.41 -0.03 11.67
C ALA A 163 17.30 -1.54 11.39
N LYS A 164 18.07 -2.37 12.05
CA LYS A 164 18.03 -3.83 11.89
C LYS A 164 17.00 -4.51 12.79
N SER A 165 16.45 -3.77 13.76
CA SER A 165 15.46 -4.29 14.71
C SER A 165 14.04 -4.00 14.26
N PRO A 166 13.08 -4.93 14.37
CA PRO A 166 11.66 -4.66 14.15
C PRO A 166 11.01 -3.89 15.31
N SER A 167 11.76 -3.61 16.38
CA SER A 167 11.24 -2.97 17.60
C SER A 167 10.92 -1.50 17.39
N THR A 168 9.95 -0.99 18.16
CA THR A 168 9.66 0.44 18.24
C THR A 168 10.88 1.22 18.75
N VAL A 169 11.21 2.32 18.09
CA VAL A 169 12.35 3.18 18.45
C VAL A 169 11.81 4.51 18.99
N MET A 170 12.27 4.89 20.18
CA MET A 170 12.01 6.21 20.77
C MET A 170 13.21 7.12 20.54
N ILE A 171 12.99 8.30 19.95
CA ILE A 171 14.01 9.31 19.68
C ILE A 171 13.71 10.54 20.55
N THR A 172 14.62 10.88 21.46
CA THR A 172 14.48 12.03 22.36
C THR A 172 15.52 13.09 22.06
N GLY A 173 15.21 14.35 22.38
CA GLY A 173 16.10 15.49 22.20
C GLY A 173 15.34 16.80 22.12
N GLU A 174 16.05 17.93 22.19
CA GLU A 174 15.47 19.28 22.10
C GLU A 174 14.85 19.55 20.72
N THR A 175 13.99 20.56 20.65
CA THR A 175 13.42 21.01 19.35
C THR A 175 14.55 21.49 18.44
N GLY A 176 14.54 21.08 17.18
CA GLY A 176 15.58 21.43 16.22
C GLY A 176 16.85 20.58 16.29
N SER A 177 16.96 19.59 17.20
CA SER A 177 18.16 18.75 17.36
C SER A 177 18.38 17.70 16.25
N GLY A 178 17.50 17.64 15.24
CA GLY A 178 17.65 16.70 14.11
C GLY A 178 17.01 15.32 14.35
N LYS A 179 16.04 15.20 15.25
CA LYS A 179 15.31 13.93 15.49
C LYS A 179 14.68 13.37 14.21
N GLU A 180 14.19 14.25 13.34
CA GLU A 180 13.63 13.86 12.04
C GLU A 180 14.67 13.21 11.13
N LEU A 181 15.89 13.77 11.07
CA LEU A 181 16.99 13.17 10.30
C LEU A 181 17.32 11.75 10.78
N VAL A 182 17.27 11.55 12.09
CA VAL A 182 17.51 10.23 12.72
C VAL A 182 16.41 9.25 12.34
N ALA A 183 15.13 9.65 12.43
CA ALA A 183 13.98 8.81 12.09
C ALA A 183 14.02 8.38 10.62
N HIS A 184 14.23 9.32 9.70
CA HIS A 184 14.38 9.05 8.26
C HIS A 184 15.57 8.12 7.98
N SER A 185 16.70 8.34 8.66
CA SER A 185 17.91 7.50 8.49
C SER A 185 17.68 6.06 8.95
N ILE A 186 16.96 5.86 10.07
CA ILE A 186 16.57 4.54 10.55
C ILE A 186 15.71 3.84 9.50
N HIS A 187 14.68 4.52 8.99
CA HIS A 187 13.80 3.95 7.98
C HIS A 187 14.55 3.54 6.71
N LYS A 188 15.38 4.44 6.14
CA LYS A 188 16.17 4.14 4.93
C LYS A 188 17.15 2.98 5.09
N LEU A 189 17.63 2.71 6.30
CA LEU A 189 18.55 1.61 6.59
C LEU A 189 17.84 0.32 7.05
N SER A 190 16.53 0.37 7.26
CA SER A 190 15.74 -0.76 7.75
C SER A 190 15.34 -1.69 6.61
N GLN A 191 14.81 -2.86 6.96
CA GLN A 191 14.16 -3.78 6.01
C GLN A 191 12.90 -3.17 5.38
N ARG A 192 12.40 -2.05 5.94
CA ARG A 192 11.24 -1.31 5.45
C ARG A 192 11.63 -0.11 4.58
N SER A 193 12.86 -0.04 4.10
CA SER A 193 13.38 1.11 3.32
C SER A 193 12.65 1.37 2.01
N LEU A 194 12.03 0.34 1.45
CA LEU A 194 11.19 0.43 0.24
C LEU A 194 9.73 0.79 0.53
N PHE A 195 9.33 0.82 1.80
CA PHE A 195 7.96 1.17 2.20
C PHE A 195 7.84 2.67 2.51
N ASN A 196 6.59 3.13 2.56
CA ASN A 196 6.27 4.51 2.87
C ASN A 196 6.72 4.91 4.27
N PHE A 197 7.31 6.11 4.39
CA PHE A 197 7.60 6.77 5.66
C PHE A 197 6.48 7.76 5.98
N VAL A 198 5.54 7.36 6.84
CA VAL A 198 4.40 8.20 7.23
C VAL A 198 4.74 8.97 8.49
N SER A 199 4.71 10.30 8.41
CA SER A 199 4.91 11.20 9.55
C SER A 199 3.58 11.75 10.04
N LEU A 200 3.29 11.57 11.34
CA LEU A 200 2.10 12.10 12.00
C LEU A 200 2.49 13.10 13.08
N ASN A 201 1.91 14.30 13.02
CA ASN A 201 2.01 15.25 14.11
C ASN A 201 0.89 14.99 15.13
N CYS A 202 1.22 14.29 16.21
CA CYS A 202 0.24 13.94 17.25
C CYS A 202 -0.38 15.17 17.93
N ALA A 203 0.31 16.32 17.95
CA ALA A 203 -0.23 17.57 18.50
C ALA A 203 -1.32 18.20 17.60
N ALA A 204 -1.40 17.80 16.35
CA ALA A 204 -2.43 18.27 15.41
C ALA A 204 -3.68 17.37 15.38
N ILE A 205 -3.70 16.28 16.14
CA ILE A 205 -4.87 15.39 16.26
C ILE A 205 -5.86 16.05 17.24
N PRO A 206 -7.11 16.37 16.82
CA PRO A 206 -8.10 16.91 17.72
C PRO A 206 -8.39 15.93 18.86
N ASN A 207 -8.42 16.42 20.09
CA ASN A 207 -8.96 15.65 21.20
C ASN A 207 -10.47 15.56 20.99
N GLU A 208 -11.00 14.42 20.69
CA GLU A 208 -12.43 14.16 20.76
C GLU A 208 -12.83 14.18 22.24
N SER A 209 -13.68 15.18 22.58
CA SER A 209 -14.31 15.34 23.89
C SER A 209 -15.63 14.58 23.89
#